data_585141bd0fe8e0ea9be35ea053f2e221
#
_entry.id   585141bd0fe8e0ea9be35ea053f2e221
#
_cell.length_a   1.000
_cell.length_b   1.000
_cell.length_c   1.000
_cell.angle_alpha   90.00
_cell.angle_beta   90.00
_cell.angle_gamma   90.00
#
_symmetry.space_group_name_H-M   'P 1'
#
loop_
_entity.id
_entity.type
_entity.pdbx_description
1 polymer ?
#
loop_
_entity_poly.entity_id
_entity_poly.type
_entity_poly.pdbx_seq_one_letter_code
_entity_poly.pdbx_strand_id
1 'polypeptide(L)'
;MSQPPVTDWATDFDHLDPVFVADPHSIYDQLRAECPIAHTDRYHGVWIPTRYEDLASIAHDHHHFSSRTILITDRAESPTDLGFHAPPITEDPPYHGDIRRLLLPVFSPAVVAAYEPITRAMANDLIDGFIDTGRCDAATDYAQHVPIKVITRMLGIPDSDHVRFRDWIHRLIEESPLASDTTFDAISEIGGYLAGHVADHRATRREDIITHLLDARMPDGRTLDDREILGVCILLLLAGIDTTWSAIGSSLLHL
;
A
#
# COMPACT_ATOMS: atom_id res chain seq x y z
N MET A 1 9.41 22.55 8.34
CA MET A 1 8.91 23.94 8.31
C MET A 1 7.65 23.92 7.47
N SER A 2 6.54 24.53 7.91
CA SER A 2 5.33 24.61 7.07
C SER A 2 5.66 25.45 5.83
N GLN A 3 5.31 24.94 4.67
CA GLN A 3 5.43 25.69 3.41
C GLN A 3 4.46 26.89 3.41
N PRO A 4 4.74 27.97 2.65
CA PRO A 4 3.80 29.08 2.51
C PRO A 4 2.50 28.60 1.85
N PRO A 5 1.35 29.23 2.18
CA PRO A 5 0.08 28.91 1.53
C PRO A 5 0.16 29.01 0.01
N VAL A 6 -0.57 28.14 -0.68
CA VAL A 6 -0.68 28.16 -2.14
C VAL A 6 -1.40 29.45 -2.57
N THR A 7 -0.84 30.12 -3.57
CA THR A 7 -1.43 31.33 -4.16
C THR A 7 -1.96 31.13 -5.57
N ASP A 8 -1.45 30.13 -6.28
CA ASP A 8 -1.88 29.76 -7.63
C ASP A 8 -1.73 28.24 -7.83
N TRP A 9 -2.84 27.52 -7.90
CA TRP A 9 -2.87 26.07 -8.03
C TRP A 9 -2.25 25.55 -9.32
N ALA A 10 -2.16 26.36 -10.35
CA ALA A 10 -1.57 25.96 -11.63
C ALA A 10 -0.04 25.91 -11.58
N THR A 11 0.62 26.71 -10.73
CA THR A 11 2.07 26.90 -10.71
C THR A 11 2.72 26.68 -9.34
N ASP A 12 1.92 26.48 -8.28
CA ASP A 12 2.40 26.31 -6.89
C ASP A 12 1.56 25.28 -6.13
N PHE A 13 1.22 24.17 -6.78
CA PHE A 13 0.36 23.13 -6.19
C PHE A 13 0.99 22.50 -4.93
N ASP A 14 0.17 22.33 -3.88
CA ASP A 14 0.53 21.64 -2.65
C ASP A 14 -0.63 20.76 -2.16
N HIS A 15 -0.46 19.46 -2.19
CA HIS A 15 -1.49 18.50 -1.72
C HIS A 15 -1.67 18.49 -0.19
N LEU A 16 -0.76 19.12 0.56
CA LEU A 16 -0.84 19.28 2.02
C LEU A 16 -1.37 20.65 2.45
N ASP A 17 -1.63 21.57 1.51
CA ASP A 17 -2.22 22.86 1.84
C ASP A 17 -3.60 22.67 2.47
N PRO A 18 -3.92 23.33 3.60
CA PRO A 18 -5.21 23.19 4.29
C PRO A 18 -6.43 23.46 3.41
N VAL A 19 -6.32 24.36 2.41
CA VAL A 19 -7.41 24.65 1.47
C VAL A 19 -7.66 23.47 0.55
N PHE A 20 -6.58 22.85 0.03
CA PHE A 20 -6.68 21.63 -0.78
C PHE A 20 -7.26 20.48 0.04
N VAL A 21 -6.76 20.25 1.25
CA VAL A 21 -7.24 19.16 2.13
C VAL A 21 -8.73 19.33 2.46
N ALA A 22 -9.20 20.56 2.62
CA ALA A 22 -10.61 20.84 2.91
C ALA A 22 -11.55 20.58 1.71
N ASP A 23 -11.14 20.93 0.49
CA ASP A 23 -11.94 20.72 -0.73
C ASP A 23 -11.06 20.49 -1.97
N PRO A 24 -10.50 19.28 -2.16
CA PRO A 24 -9.67 18.97 -3.32
C PRO A 24 -10.46 18.96 -4.63
N HIS A 25 -11.77 18.67 -4.58
CA HIS A 25 -12.60 18.54 -5.78
C HIS A 25 -12.75 19.87 -6.52
N SER A 26 -13.06 20.95 -5.81
CA SER A 26 -13.19 22.29 -6.42
C SER A 26 -11.90 22.74 -7.08
N ILE A 27 -10.74 22.45 -6.45
CA ILE A 27 -9.42 22.79 -7.00
C ILE A 27 -9.13 21.97 -8.25
N TYR A 28 -9.40 20.65 -8.24
CA TYR A 28 -9.24 19.84 -9.43
C TYR A 28 -10.21 20.22 -10.57
N ASP A 29 -11.43 20.64 -10.25
CA ASP A 29 -12.38 21.13 -11.26
C ASP A 29 -11.86 22.41 -11.92
N GLN A 30 -11.33 23.34 -11.14
CA GLN A 30 -10.68 24.53 -11.66
C GLN A 30 -9.49 24.20 -12.56
N LEU A 31 -8.57 23.35 -12.09
CA LEU A 31 -7.40 22.94 -12.85
C LEU A 31 -7.78 22.24 -14.16
N ARG A 32 -8.77 21.35 -14.16
CA ARG A 32 -9.26 20.72 -15.40
C ARG A 32 -9.75 21.69 -16.44
N ALA A 33 -10.36 22.79 -15.99
CA ALA A 33 -10.89 23.81 -16.89
C ALA A 33 -9.82 24.78 -17.39
N GLU A 34 -8.91 25.22 -16.53
CA GLU A 34 -7.99 26.34 -16.78
C GLU A 34 -6.56 25.92 -17.09
N CYS A 35 -6.04 24.91 -16.39
CA CYS A 35 -4.67 24.39 -16.54
C CYS A 35 -4.62 22.87 -16.27
N PRO A 36 -5.02 22.04 -17.26
CA PRO A 36 -5.21 20.60 -17.03
C PRO A 36 -3.94 19.81 -16.70
N ILE A 37 -2.77 20.41 -16.91
CA ILE A 37 -1.48 19.87 -16.44
C ILE A 37 -0.82 21.00 -15.65
N ALA A 38 -1.06 21.03 -14.35
CA ALA A 38 -0.44 21.99 -13.44
C ALA A 38 1.01 21.56 -13.11
N HIS A 39 1.81 22.51 -12.60
CA HIS A 39 3.18 22.25 -12.18
C HIS A 39 3.45 22.92 -10.84
N THR A 40 4.34 22.37 -10.06
CA THR A 40 4.88 23.02 -8.86
C THR A 40 6.38 22.75 -8.75
N ASP A 41 7.13 23.72 -8.24
CA ASP A 41 8.54 23.55 -7.89
C ASP A 41 8.71 22.91 -6.49
N ARG A 42 7.61 22.79 -5.74
CA ARG A 42 7.60 22.03 -4.48
C ARG A 42 7.92 20.56 -4.76
N TYR A 43 8.40 19.85 -3.74
CA TYR A 43 8.67 18.42 -3.83
C TYR A 43 9.65 18.03 -4.94
N HIS A 44 10.65 18.91 -5.22
CA HIS A 44 11.64 18.74 -6.30
C HIS A 44 11.08 18.83 -7.72
N GLY A 45 9.93 19.46 -7.87
CA GLY A 45 9.24 19.65 -9.16
C GLY A 45 8.27 18.51 -9.49
N VAL A 46 6.98 18.83 -9.50
CA VAL A 46 5.91 17.86 -9.77
C VAL A 46 4.96 18.40 -10.83
N TRP A 47 4.59 17.53 -11.78
CA TRP A 47 3.55 17.78 -12.76
C TRP A 47 2.28 17.05 -12.36
N ILE A 48 1.15 17.75 -12.38
CA ILE A 48 -0.15 17.28 -11.90
C ILE A 48 -1.15 17.25 -13.08
N PRO A 49 -1.24 16.13 -13.83
CA PRO A 49 -2.27 15.95 -14.82
C PRO A 49 -3.63 15.72 -14.16
N THR A 50 -4.68 16.39 -14.66
CA THR A 50 -6.02 16.32 -14.06
C THR A 50 -7.10 15.77 -14.98
N ARG A 51 -6.81 15.55 -16.27
CA ARG A 51 -7.73 14.94 -17.22
C ARG A 51 -7.50 13.46 -17.36
N TYR A 52 -8.57 12.71 -17.55
CA TYR A 52 -8.51 11.26 -17.71
C TYR A 52 -7.61 10.80 -18.87
N GLU A 53 -7.69 11.49 -19.99
CA GLU A 53 -6.91 11.16 -21.19
C GLU A 53 -5.40 11.28 -20.94
N ASP A 54 -5.00 12.34 -20.24
CA ASP A 54 -3.59 12.60 -19.88
C ASP A 54 -3.09 11.55 -18.90
N LEU A 55 -3.88 11.26 -17.84
CA LEU A 55 -3.57 10.23 -16.86
C LEU A 55 -3.47 8.83 -17.50
N ALA A 56 -4.42 8.49 -18.38
CA ALA A 56 -4.41 7.22 -19.10
C ALA A 56 -3.20 7.10 -20.03
N SER A 57 -2.85 8.17 -20.76
CA SER A 57 -1.68 8.22 -21.61
C SER A 57 -0.39 8.01 -20.82
N ILE A 58 -0.21 8.73 -19.72
CA ILE A 58 0.94 8.62 -18.83
C ILE A 58 1.05 7.20 -18.24
N ALA A 59 -0.06 6.66 -17.74
CA ALA A 59 -0.09 5.34 -17.11
C ALA A 59 0.26 4.19 -18.08
N HIS A 60 0.04 4.36 -19.38
CA HIS A 60 0.37 3.35 -20.40
C HIS A 60 1.77 3.54 -21.01
N ASP A 61 2.37 4.70 -20.85
CA ASP A 61 3.66 5.02 -21.47
C ASP A 61 4.84 4.80 -20.50
N HIS A 62 5.12 3.54 -20.22
CA HIS A 62 6.26 3.15 -19.39
C HIS A 62 7.64 3.43 -19.99
N HIS A 63 7.72 3.89 -21.25
CA HIS A 63 8.98 4.29 -21.88
C HIS A 63 9.43 5.70 -21.49
N HIS A 64 8.47 6.58 -21.21
CA HIS A 64 8.75 7.97 -20.81
C HIS A 64 8.45 8.23 -19.33
N PHE A 65 7.57 7.43 -18.71
CA PHE A 65 7.16 7.59 -17.31
C PHE A 65 7.48 6.33 -16.51
N SER A 66 8.27 6.48 -15.47
CA SER A 66 8.71 5.38 -14.61
C SER A 66 7.85 5.28 -13.35
N SER A 67 7.62 4.05 -12.87
CA SER A 67 6.93 3.74 -11.61
C SER A 67 7.87 3.67 -10.40
N ARG A 68 9.15 4.05 -10.53
CA ARG A 68 10.14 3.90 -9.46
C ARG A 68 9.89 4.78 -8.25
N THR A 69 9.12 5.86 -8.42
CA THR A 69 8.70 6.75 -7.32
C THR A 69 7.20 6.75 -7.22
N ILE A 70 6.69 6.40 -6.03
CA ILE A 70 5.25 6.35 -5.73
C ILE A 70 4.83 7.37 -4.67
N LEU A 71 5.76 8.16 -4.15
CA LEU A 71 5.51 9.16 -3.10
C LEU A 71 5.95 10.54 -3.57
N ILE A 72 5.11 11.55 -3.28
CA ILE A 72 5.44 12.97 -3.43
C ILE A 72 5.96 13.44 -2.07
N THR A 73 7.24 13.85 -1.98
CA THR A 73 7.89 14.20 -0.72
C THR A 73 9.08 15.13 -0.94
N ASP A 74 9.35 15.99 0.04
CA ASP A 74 10.56 16.85 0.09
C ASP A 74 11.82 16.11 0.57
N ARG A 75 11.69 14.84 0.99
CA ARG A 75 12.73 14.14 1.75
C ARG A 75 13.88 13.60 0.90
N ALA A 76 13.65 13.30 -0.37
CA ALA A 76 14.64 12.66 -1.21
C ALA A 76 14.78 13.34 -2.57
N GLU A 77 16.01 13.58 -2.98
CA GLU A 77 16.36 14.06 -4.33
C GLU A 77 16.30 12.94 -5.37
N SER A 78 16.25 11.67 -4.92
CA SER A 78 16.21 10.48 -5.77
C SER A 78 15.26 9.41 -5.21
N PRO A 79 14.50 8.72 -6.07
CA PRO A 79 13.64 7.61 -5.67
C PRO A 79 14.37 6.49 -4.91
N THR A 80 15.65 6.29 -5.22
CA THR A 80 16.49 5.30 -4.56
C THR A 80 16.86 5.67 -3.13
N ASP A 81 16.76 6.94 -2.77
CA ASP A 81 17.15 7.46 -1.45
C ASP A 81 16.03 7.29 -0.42
N LEU A 82 14.79 7.05 -0.88
CA LEU A 82 13.66 6.76 0.01
C LEU A 82 13.77 5.41 0.71
N GLY A 83 14.71 4.54 0.31
CA GLY A 83 14.89 3.22 0.91
C GLY A 83 13.69 2.27 0.73
N PHE A 84 12.64 2.74 0.07
CA PHE A 84 11.40 1.98 -0.14
C PHE A 84 11.45 1.26 -1.49
N HIS A 85 11.80 -0.02 -1.44
CA HIS A 85 11.75 -0.92 -2.58
C HIS A 85 10.61 -1.92 -2.37
N ALA A 86 9.56 -1.80 -3.17
CA ALA A 86 8.33 -2.58 -3.03
C ALA A 86 7.88 -3.16 -4.38
N PRO A 87 8.62 -4.14 -4.93
CA PRO A 87 8.23 -4.77 -6.19
C PRO A 87 6.88 -5.50 -6.06
N PRO A 88 6.04 -5.48 -7.10
CA PRO A 88 6.27 -4.91 -8.42
C PRO A 88 5.91 -3.43 -8.57
N ILE A 89 5.31 -2.75 -7.57
CA ILE A 89 4.76 -1.40 -7.74
C ILE A 89 5.83 -0.34 -8.03
N THR A 90 7.04 -0.52 -7.49
CA THR A 90 8.18 0.39 -7.70
C THR A 90 9.06 -0.01 -8.90
N GLU A 91 8.55 -0.85 -9.78
CA GLU A 91 9.34 -1.40 -10.89
C GLU A 91 8.74 -1.10 -12.24
N ASP A 92 9.61 -0.94 -13.23
CA ASP A 92 9.24 -0.80 -14.64
C ASP A 92 9.33 -2.14 -15.38
N PRO A 93 8.63 -2.31 -16.52
CA PRO A 93 8.85 -3.46 -17.40
C PRO A 93 10.30 -3.56 -17.91
N PRO A 94 10.87 -4.75 -18.07
CA PRO A 94 10.20 -6.07 -17.98
C PRO A 94 10.10 -6.60 -16.54
N TYR A 95 10.90 -6.08 -15.60
CA TYR A 95 11.04 -6.60 -14.25
C TYR A 95 9.73 -6.58 -13.44
N HIS A 96 8.93 -5.51 -13.56
CA HIS A 96 7.56 -5.46 -13.02
C HIS A 96 6.75 -6.70 -13.44
N GLY A 97 6.74 -7.03 -14.74
CA GLY A 97 6.00 -8.16 -15.29
C GLY A 97 6.49 -9.50 -14.78
N ASP A 98 7.80 -9.62 -14.56
CA ASP A 98 8.42 -10.85 -14.06
C ASP A 98 8.02 -11.11 -12.61
N ILE A 99 8.16 -10.14 -11.71
CA ILE A 99 7.72 -10.25 -10.31
C ILE A 99 6.21 -10.47 -10.22
N ARG A 100 5.40 -9.71 -10.98
CA ARG A 100 3.95 -9.87 -10.97
C ARG A 100 3.53 -11.28 -11.36
N ARG A 101 4.19 -11.90 -12.36
CA ARG A 101 3.93 -13.29 -12.78
C ARG A 101 4.19 -14.30 -11.67
N LEU A 102 5.19 -14.07 -10.82
CA LEU A 102 5.47 -14.93 -9.66
C LEU A 102 4.36 -14.86 -8.61
N LEU A 103 3.68 -13.72 -8.49
CA LEU A 103 2.60 -13.52 -7.51
C LEU A 103 1.24 -14.06 -7.98
N LEU A 104 0.97 -14.12 -9.29
CA LEU A 104 -0.33 -14.55 -9.80
C LEU A 104 -0.84 -15.90 -9.26
N PRO A 105 -0.01 -16.95 -9.09
CA PRO A 105 -0.49 -18.25 -8.58
C PRO A 105 -1.08 -18.18 -7.18
N VAL A 106 -0.51 -17.35 -6.27
CA VAL A 106 -0.98 -17.25 -4.88
C VAL A 106 -2.28 -16.44 -4.75
N PHE A 107 -2.67 -15.72 -5.81
CA PHE A 107 -3.96 -15.02 -5.93
C PHE A 107 -4.90 -15.65 -6.95
N SER A 108 -4.65 -16.91 -7.35
CA SER A 108 -5.54 -17.60 -8.26
C SER A 108 -6.94 -17.81 -7.65
N PRO A 109 -8.01 -17.88 -8.45
CA PRO A 109 -9.37 -18.07 -7.94
C PRO A 109 -9.53 -19.28 -7.00
N ALA A 110 -8.81 -20.36 -7.26
CA ALA A 110 -8.84 -21.55 -6.43
C ALA A 110 -8.22 -21.31 -5.04
N VAL A 111 -7.07 -20.60 -4.99
CA VAL A 111 -6.41 -20.25 -3.73
C VAL A 111 -7.28 -19.27 -2.94
N VAL A 112 -7.81 -18.23 -3.61
CA VAL A 112 -8.71 -17.24 -2.96
C VAL A 112 -9.95 -17.91 -2.39
N ALA A 113 -10.58 -18.83 -3.12
CA ALA A 113 -11.75 -19.57 -2.64
C ALA A 113 -11.47 -20.40 -1.37
N ALA A 114 -10.23 -20.89 -1.19
CA ALA A 114 -9.85 -21.62 0.01
C ALA A 114 -9.80 -20.73 1.28
N TYR A 115 -9.66 -19.42 1.13
CA TYR A 115 -9.69 -18.47 2.25
C TYR A 115 -11.11 -18.07 2.67
N GLU A 116 -12.14 -18.28 1.85
CA GLU A 116 -13.52 -17.89 2.15
C GLU A 116 -14.03 -18.48 3.48
N PRO A 117 -13.99 -19.79 3.74
CA PRO A 117 -14.47 -20.33 5.01
C PRO A 117 -13.71 -19.81 6.22
N ILE A 118 -12.41 -19.59 6.09
CA ILE A 118 -11.55 -19.03 7.14
C ILE A 118 -11.92 -17.58 7.42
N THR A 119 -12.05 -16.77 6.36
CA THR A 119 -12.45 -15.35 6.46
C THR A 119 -13.84 -15.22 7.06
N ARG A 120 -14.77 -16.10 6.69
CA ARG A 120 -16.13 -16.13 7.26
C ARG A 120 -16.13 -16.45 8.76
N ALA A 121 -15.31 -17.42 9.17
CA ALA A 121 -15.16 -17.73 10.60
C ALA A 121 -14.58 -16.53 11.38
N MET A 122 -13.52 -15.92 10.86
CA MET A 122 -12.93 -14.70 11.47
C MET A 122 -13.95 -13.56 11.58
N ALA A 123 -14.76 -13.35 10.54
CA ALA A 123 -15.79 -12.32 10.54
C ALA A 123 -16.88 -12.61 11.60
N ASN A 124 -17.30 -13.87 11.74
CA ASN A 124 -18.26 -14.27 12.77
C ASN A 124 -17.68 -14.08 14.18
N ASP A 125 -16.43 -14.50 14.43
CA ASP A 125 -15.77 -14.32 15.73
C ASP A 125 -15.69 -12.83 16.14
N LEU A 126 -15.48 -11.94 15.17
CA LEU A 126 -15.48 -10.49 15.41
C LEU A 126 -16.88 -9.99 15.79
N ILE A 127 -17.92 -10.44 15.05
CA ILE A 127 -19.31 -10.09 15.32
C ILE A 127 -19.75 -10.61 16.71
N ASP A 128 -19.40 -11.84 17.03
CA ASP A 128 -19.71 -12.45 18.34
C ASP A 128 -19.09 -11.66 19.48
N GLY A 129 -17.97 -10.97 19.26
CA GLY A 129 -17.32 -10.12 20.25
C GLY A 129 -18.14 -8.90 20.68
N PHE A 130 -19.07 -8.42 19.87
CA PHE A 130 -19.86 -7.23 20.17
C PHE A 130 -21.38 -7.41 20.04
N ILE A 131 -21.87 -8.56 19.53
CA ILE A 131 -23.30 -8.77 19.22
C ILE A 131 -24.18 -8.55 20.45
N ASP A 132 -23.76 -9.00 21.62
CA ASP A 132 -24.51 -8.88 22.88
C ASP A 132 -24.62 -7.43 23.36
N THR A 133 -23.72 -6.54 22.94
CA THR A 133 -23.76 -5.11 23.30
C THR A 133 -24.80 -4.35 22.51
N GLY A 134 -25.25 -4.90 21.36
CA GLY A 134 -26.20 -4.29 20.43
C GLY A 134 -25.67 -3.08 19.67
N ARG A 135 -24.37 -2.79 19.76
CA ARG A 135 -23.68 -1.68 19.08
C ARG A 135 -22.20 -1.96 18.89
N CYS A 136 -21.61 -1.40 17.83
CA CYS A 136 -20.18 -1.42 17.59
C CYS A 136 -19.74 -0.16 16.83
N ASP A 137 -18.47 0.11 16.85
CA ASP A 137 -17.84 0.95 15.82
C ASP A 137 -17.42 0.04 14.67
N ALA A 138 -18.13 0.11 13.55
CA ALA A 138 -17.93 -0.80 12.41
C ALA A 138 -16.53 -0.68 11.80
N ALA A 139 -15.85 0.46 11.92
CA ALA A 139 -14.48 0.64 11.45
C ALA A 139 -13.48 -0.04 12.39
N THR A 140 -13.52 0.31 13.69
CA THR A 140 -12.51 -0.12 14.66
C THR A 140 -12.77 -1.51 15.23
N ASP A 141 -14.03 -1.94 15.38
CA ASP A 141 -14.36 -3.25 15.97
C ASP A 141 -14.45 -4.36 14.92
N TYR A 142 -14.60 -4.01 13.62
CA TYR A 142 -14.80 -5.01 12.57
C TYR A 142 -13.92 -4.81 11.34
N ALA A 143 -14.08 -3.70 10.60
CA ALA A 143 -13.48 -3.55 9.26
C ALA A 143 -11.94 -3.65 9.25
N GLN A 144 -11.27 -3.07 10.24
CA GLN A 144 -9.80 -3.10 10.34
C GLN A 144 -9.23 -4.51 10.51
N HIS A 145 -9.96 -5.39 11.22
CA HIS A 145 -9.43 -6.68 11.63
C HIS A 145 -9.42 -7.72 10.51
N VAL A 146 -10.42 -7.70 9.64
CA VAL A 146 -10.59 -8.73 8.59
C VAL A 146 -9.39 -8.77 7.65
N PRO A 147 -8.99 -7.66 6.99
CA PRO A 147 -7.88 -7.71 6.04
C PRO A 147 -6.54 -8.00 6.69
N ILE A 148 -6.28 -7.49 7.91
CA ILE A 148 -5.04 -7.77 8.64
C ILE A 148 -4.91 -9.28 8.88
N LYS A 149 -5.95 -9.92 9.41
CA LYS A 149 -5.93 -11.37 9.70
C LYS A 149 -5.76 -12.20 8.43
N VAL A 150 -6.38 -11.81 7.32
CA VAL A 150 -6.25 -12.55 6.06
C VAL A 150 -4.86 -12.43 5.50
N ILE A 151 -4.30 -11.21 5.36
CA ILE A 151 -2.99 -11.03 4.72
C ILE A 151 -1.84 -11.58 5.57
N THR A 152 -1.89 -11.44 6.90
CA THR A 152 -0.88 -12.03 7.79
C THR A 152 -0.90 -13.56 7.70
N ARG A 153 -2.10 -14.17 7.63
CA ARG A 153 -2.22 -15.61 7.41
C ARG A 153 -1.67 -16.05 6.06
N MET A 154 -1.94 -15.31 4.99
CA MET A 154 -1.37 -15.59 3.65
C MET A 154 0.15 -15.53 3.64
N LEU A 155 0.74 -14.66 4.46
CA LEU A 155 2.19 -14.53 4.64
C LEU A 155 2.78 -15.57 5.63
N GLY A 156 1.96 -16.41 6.27
CA GLY A 156 2.42 -17.37 7.28
C GLY A 156 2.80 -16.74 8.62
N ILE A 157 2.27 -15.57 8.92
CA ILE A 157 2.49 -14.83 10.16
C ILE A 157 1.48 -15.29 11.22
N PRO A 158 1.90 -15.50 12.49
CA PRO A 158 1.01 -15.92 13.57
C PRO A 158 -0.13 -14.94 13.85
N ASP A 159 -1.33 -15.46 14.11
CA ASP A 159 -2.51 -14.66 14.44
C ASP A 159 -2.31 -13.79 15.71
N SER A 160 -1.42 -14.18 16.62
CA SER A 160 -1.08 -13.41 17.83
C SER A 160 -0.54 -12.01 17.53
N ASP A 161 0.03 -11.82 16.35
CA ASP A 161 0.77 -10.60 16.01
C ASP A 161 -0.09 -9.55 15.30
N HIS A 162 -1.40 -9.84 15.06
CA HIS A 162 -2.31 -8.94 14.34
C HIS A 162 -2.44 -7.55 15.00
N VAL A 163 -2.35 -7.45 16.32
CA VAL A 163 -2.40 -6.17 17.04
C VAL A 163 -1.19 -5.29 16.69
N ARG A 164 -0.01 -5.91 16.56
CA ARG A 164 1.22 -5.22 16.15
C ARG A 164 1.13 -4.67 14.73
N PHE A 165 0.55 -5.46 13.81
CA PHE A 165 0.32 -5.00 12.44
C PHE A 165 -0.66 -3.84 12.39
N ARG A 166 -1.74 -3.88 13.17
CA ARG A 166 -2.68 -2.76 13.27
C ARG A 166 -2.00 -1.48 13.72
N ASP A 167 -1.13 -1.54 14.75
CA ASP A 167 -0.36 -0.41 15.25
C ASP A 167 0.57 0.17 14.16
N TRP A 168 1.30 -0.68 13.44
CA TRP A 168 2.16 -0.24 12.36
C TRP A 168 1.39 0.44 11.22
N ILE A 169 0.26 -0.13 10.81
CA ILE A 169 -0.57 0.45 9.74
C ILE A 169 -1.17 1.78 10.20
N HIS A 170 -1.63 1.88 11.44
CA HIS A 170 -2.11 3.15 12.01
C HIS A 170 -1.03 4.24 11.95
N ARG A 171 0.18 3.95 12.40
CA ARG A 171 1.32 4.88 12.33
C ARG A 171 1.70 5.25 10.89
N LEU A 172 1.56 4.31 9.96
CA LEU A 172 1.91 4.53 8.55
C LEU A 172 0.91 5.44 7.82
N ILE A 173 -0.37 5.31 8.14
CA ILE A 173 -1.46 5.86 7.30
C ILE A 173 -2.23 6.95 8.02
N GLU A 174 -2.52 6.78 9.31
CA GLU A 174 -3.44 7.68 10.03
C GLU A 174 -2.72 8.77 10.84
N GLU A 175 -1.56 8.48 11.43
CA GLU A 175 -0.89 9.42 12.34
C GLU A 175 -0.03 10.46 11.66
N SER A 176 0.36 10.26 10.42
CA SER A 176 1.37 11.10 9.81
C SER A 176 1.21 11.25 8.30
N PRO A 177 1.57 12.40 7.73
CA PRO A 177 1.70 12.51 6.27
C PRO A 177 2.62 11.41 5.74
N LEU A 178 2.24 10.79 4.62
CA LEU A 178 3.10 9.85 3.91
C LEU A 178 4.51 10.44 3.75
N ALA A 179 5.54 9.61 4.01
CA ALA A 179 6.95 10.01 3.99
C ALA A 179 7.45 10.85 5.17
N SER A 180 6.81 10.79 6.32
CA SER A 180 7.33 11.31 7.60
C SER A 180 8.38 10.39 8.23
N ASP A 181 9.08 10.86 9.27
CA ASP A 181 10.00 10.02 10.04
C ASP A 181 9.27 8.83 10.69
N THR A 182 8.08 9.06 11.23
CA THR A 182 7.23 8.01 11.80
C THR A 182 6.88 6.91 10.79
N THR A 183 6.61 7.29 9.54
CA THR A 183 6.35 6.37 8.43
C THR A 183 7.56 5.48 8.15
N PHE A 184 8.75 6.08 8.07
CA PHE A 184 9.99 5.32 7.79
C PHE A 184 10.38 4.41 8.96
N ASP A 185 10.19 4.85 10.21
CA ASP A 185 10.42 4.02 11.38
C ASP A 185 9.49 2.79 11.38
N ALA A 186 8.19 2.98 11.10
CA ALA A 186 7.25 1.88 10.99
C ALA A 186 7.61 0.91 9.86
N ILE A 187 8.00 1.40 8.67
CA ILE A 187 8.47 0.55 7.55
C ILE A 187 9.72 -0.24 7.97
N SER A 188 10.66 0.38 8.67
CA SER A 188 11.88 -0.27 9.16
C SER A 188 11.56 -1.37 10.19
N GLU A 189 10.65 -1.12 11.12
CA GLU A 189 10.19 -2.11 12.10
C GLU A 189 9.50 -3.31 11.43
N ILE A 190 8.61 -3.06 10.45
CA ILE A 190 7.96 -4.10 9.63
C ILE A 190 9.02 -4.91 8.89
N GLY A 191 9.98 -4.24 8.25
CA GLY A 191 11.07 -4.87 7.52
C GLY A 191 11.91 -5.80 8.41
N GLY A 192 12.31 -5.34 9.59
CA GLY A 192 13.06 -6.15 10.56
C GLY A 192 12.27 -7.36 11.06
N TYR A 193 10.97 -7.20 11.32
CA TYR A 193 10.08 -8.28 11.71
C TYR A 193 9.95 -9.35 10.59
N LEU A 194 9.67 -8.90 9.37
CA LEU A 194 9.54 -9.80 8.21
C LEU A 194 10.84 -10.51 7.88
N ALA A 195 12.00 -9.87 8.06
CA ALA A 195 13.30 -10.51 7.85
C ALA A 195 13.49 -11.73 8.78
N GLY A 196 13.02 -11.67 10.02
CA GLY A 196 12.97 -12.82 10.92
C GLY A 196 12.14 -13.97 10.36
N HIS A 197 10.93 -13.67 9.84
CA HIS A 197 10.07 -14.67 9.22
C HIS A 197 10.68 -15.26 7.94
N VAL A 198 11.30 -14.45 7.09
CA VAL A 198 12.02 -14.97 5.90
C VAL A 198 13.13 -15.92 6.30
N ALA A 199 13.90 -15.61 7.33
CA ALA A 199 14.95 -16.50 7.85
C ALA A 199 14.38 -17.83 8.38
N ASP A 200 13.29 -17.77 9.16
CA ASP A 200 12.60 -18.98 9.66
C ASP A 200 12.08 -19.86 8.52
N HIS A 201 11.48 -19.26 7.48
CA HIS A 201 10.96 -19.99 6.32
C HIS A 201 12.08 -20.57 5.44
N ARG A 202 13.28 -19.96 5.46
CA ARG A 202 14.47 -20.60 4.84
C ARG A 202 14.86 -21.89 5.54
N ALA A 203 14.75 -21.92 6.87
CA ALA A 203 15.05 -23.12 7.66
C ALA A 203 13.92 -24.15 7.59
N THR A 204 12.66 -23.70 7.58
CA THR A 204 11.49 -24.59 7.60
C THR A 204 10.41 -24.05 6.65
N ARG A 205 10.25 -24.69 5.48
CA ARG A 205 9.23 -24.34 4.48
C ARG A 205 7.82 -24.56 5.03
N ARG A 206 6.88 -23.68 4.64
CA ARG A 206 5.47 -23.72 5.01
C ARG A 206 4.60 -23.51 3.77
N GLU A 207 3.29 -23.65 3.88
CA GLU A 207 2.35 -23.39 2.79
C GLU A 207 1.85 -21.93 2.85
N ASP A 208 2.71 -20.99 2.44
CA ASP A 208 2.44 -19.54 2.49
C ASP A 208 3.19 -18.77 1.40
N ILE A 209 2.91 -17.45 1.33
CA ILE A 209 3.51 -16.57 0.31
C ILE A 209 5.03 -16.43 0.52
N ILE A 210 5.53 -16.36 1.75
CA ILE A 210 6.98 -16.22 2.00
C ILE A 210 7.72 -17.43 1.43
N THR A 211 7.24 -18.64 1.70
CA THR A 211 7.82 -19.86 1.13
C THR A 211 7.73 -19.89 -0.39
N HIS A 212 6.56 -19.50 -0.94
CA HIS A 212 6.38 -19.40 -2.38
C HIS A 212 7.42 -18.47 -3.02
N LEU A 213 7.67 -17.29 -2.45
CA LEU A 213 8.67 -16.33 -2.95
C LEU A 213 10.11 -16.87 -2.82
N LEU A 214 10.43 -17.58 -1.73
CA LEU A 214 11.73 -18.20 -1.53
C LEU A 214 12.05 -19.26 -2.59
N ASP A 215 11.04 -19.99 -3.05
CA ASP A 215 11.19 -21.07 -4.02
C ASP A 215 10.95 -20.61 -5.48
N ALA A 216 10.44 -19.40 -5.67
CA ALA A 216 10.16 -18.81 -6.97
C ALA A 216 11.46 -18.64 -7.80
N ARG A 217 11.31 -18.75 -9.13
CA ARG A 217 12.39 -18.56 -10.09
C ARG A 217 12.02 -17.45 -11.08
N MET A 218 12.95 -16.52 -11.23
CA MET A 218 12.88 -15.51 -12.27
C MET A 218 13.10 -16.15 -13.65
N PRO A 219 12.76 -15.47 -14.76
CA PRO A 219 12.95 -16.01 -16.11
C PRO A 219 14.40 -16.43 -16.44
N ASP A 220 15.39 -15.82 -15.80
CA ASP A 220 16.82 -16.15 -15.92
C ASP A 220 17.25 -17.33 -15.04
N GLY A 221 16.33 -17.90 -14.26
CA GLY A 221 16.55 -19.05 -13.37
C GLY A 221 17.04 -18.67 -11.97
N ARG A 222 17.36 -17.41 -11.67
CA ARG A 222 17.74 -16.97 -10.32
C ARG A 222 16.56 -16.99 -9.35
N THR A 223 16.86 -17.09 -8.06
CA THR A 223 15.89 -16.82 -6.97
C THR A 223 15.78 -15.32 -6.71
N LEU A 224 14.70 -14.93 -6.05
CA LEU A 224 14.61 -13.61 -5.45
C LEU A 224 15.62 -13.47 -4.29
N ASP A 225 16.20 -12.30 -4.16
CA ASP A 225 17.01 -11.96 -2.99
C ASP A 225 16.15 -11.50 -1.81
N ASP A 226 16.76 -11.29 -0.64
CA ASP A 226 16.03 -10.92 0.57
C ASP A 226 15.36 -9.55 0.46
N ARG A 227 15.98 -8.59 -0.23
CA ARG A 227 15.41 -7.25 -0.45
C ARG A 227 14.16 -7.32 -1.32
N GLU A 228 14.20 -8.13 -2.38
CA GLU A 228 13.06 -8.36 -3.25
C GLU A 228 11.90 -9.03 -2.50
N ILE A 229 12.19 -10.09 -1.73
CA ILE A 229 11.18 -10.80 -0.94
C ILE A 229 10.55 -9.88 0.11
N LEU A 230 11.37 -9.16 0.88
CA LEU A 230 10.89 -8.22 1.89
C LEU A 230 10.06 -7.10 1.28
N GLY A 231 10.49 -6.53 0.16
CA GLY A 231 9.76 -5.50 -0.55
C GLY A 231 8.40 -5.97 -1.03
N VAL A 232 8.30 -7.20 -1.58
CA VAL A 232 7.01 -7.81 -1.96
C VAL A 232 6.12 -8.02 -0.73
N CYS A 233 6.66 -8.55 0.38
CA CYS A 233 5.88 -8.77 1.59
C CYS A 233 5.36 -7.46 2.21
N ILE A 234 6.19 -6.42 2.26
CA ILE A 234 5.78 -5.07 2.72
C ILE A 234 4.67 -4.53 1.82
N LEU A 235 4.82 -4.61 0.50
CA LEU A 235 3.79 -4.16 -0.43
C LEU A 235 2.47 -4.90 -0.22
N LEU A 236 2.50 -6.21 -0.07
CA LEU A 236 1.29 -7.01 0.14
C LEU A 236 0.57 -6.64 1.44
N LEU A 237 1.31 -6.35 2.51
CA LEU A 237 0.74 -5.86 3.75
C LEU A 237 0.07 -4.50 3.56
N LEU A 238 0.78 -3.52 3.00
CA LEU A 238 0.26 -2.17 2.80
C LEU A 238 -0.96 -2.15 1.87
N ALA A 239 -0.83 -2.79 0.70
CA ALA A 239 -1.89 -2.82 -0.31
C ALA A 239 -3.10 -3.65 0.12
N GLY A 240 -2.91 -4.71 0.90
CA GLY A 240 -3.97 -5.63 1.30
C GLY A 240 -4.78 -5.17 2.50
N ILE A 241 -4.28 -4.26 3.31
CA ILE A 241 -4.92 -3.86 4.57
C ILE A 241 -5.78 -2.61 4.38
N ASP A 242 -5.19 -1.46 4.13
CA ASP A 242 -5.87 -0.15 4.14
C ASP A 242 -7.01 -0.06 3.12
N THR A 243 -6.74 -0.40 1.87
CA THR A 243 -7.74 -0.35 0.80
C THR A 243 -8.94 -1.24 1.07
N THR A 244 -8.71 -2.40 1.68
CA THR A 244 -9.76 -3.38 1.97
C THR A 244 -10.60 -2.95 3.18
N TRP A 245 -9.99 -2.48 4.26
CA TRP A 245 -10.77 -2.02 5.42
C TRP A 245 -11.61 -0.78 5.09
N SER A 246 -11.04 0.17 4.30
CA SER A 246 -11.76 1.34 3.81
C SER A 246 -12.96 0.94 2.96
N ALA A 247 -12.81 -0.07 2.09
CA ALA A 247 -13.90 -0.60 1.28
C ALA A 247 -14.98 -1.29 2.14
N ILE A 248 -14.60 -2.06 3.16
CA ILE A 248 -15.53 -2.69 4.10
C ILE A 248 -16.29 -1.62 4.89
N GLY A 249 -15.56 -0.66 5.49
CA GLY A 249 -16.15 0.44 6.26
C GLY A 249 -17.14 1.27 5.44
N SER A 250 -16.75 1.65 4.22
CA SER A 250 -17.62 2.38 3.29
C SER A 250 -18.86 1.56 2.91
N SER A 251 -18.72 0.25 2.70
CA SER A 251 -19.86 -0.63 2.40
C SER A 251 -20.84 -0.70 3.56
N LEU A 252 -20.34 -0.80 4.80
CA LEU A 252 -21.19 -0.84 5.99
C LEU A 252 -21.91 0.49 6.26
N LEU A 253 -21.32 1.62 5.86
CA LEU A 253 -21.96 2.93 5.97
C LEU A 253 -23.21 3.06 5.05
N HIS A 254 -23.24 2.29 3.96
CA HIS A 254 -24.33 2.33 2.97
C HIS A 254 -25.40 1.25 3.16
N LEU A 255 -25.26 0.38 4.18
CA LEU A 255 -26.27 -0.61 4.56
C LEU A 255 -27.28 -0.05 5.57
#